data_fea7a809ce8aed39cf5fc509dedfc49c
#
_entry.id   fea7a809ce8aed39cf5fc509dedfc49c
#
_cell.length_a   1.000
_cell.length_b   1.000
_cell.length_c   1.000
_cell.angle_alpha   90.00
_cell.angle_beta   90.00
_cell.angle_gamma   90.00
#
_symmetry.space_group_name_H-M   'P 1'
#
loop_
_entity.id
_entity.type
_entity.pdbx_description
1 polymer ?
#
loop_
_entity_poly.entity_id
_entity_poly.type
_entity_poly.pdbx_seq_one_letter_code
_entity_poly.pdbx_strand_id
1 'polypeptide(L)'
;MTASGPGALDGVSVLDLSSVGPASRATRLLADYGADVVKVGPVPRRASVATVPPAYAYSGHRGMKRALLDLKSDGGRGAFLDLARRAEVVVESFRPGVVDRLGIGYESVRAVSEGIVYCSTSGYGQTGPRHHWAGHDLNYLAVSGYLHCSGRDRDGAPALPGATVADIAAGGMHAALAIMAALLRRERTGTGEHLDVSVADGALGMMALYADEHLATGVEPGPGHYILTGRYACYGVYACADGEYLSVAAIEPAFWANLCRALGLDRYVDAQTDDELQDEIRAALAARFAAADRDEWAQRLGPADCCVAAVNHVSEAVRDDQYLARGAVVKAAHPTDGTVEQVGAVWAGAVAAEPACRLPDLTETATAELLAEAGYDEARVAALASAGVIA
;
A
#
# COMPACT_ATOMS: atom_id res chain seq x y z
N MET A 1 -8.32 -13.61 9.23
CA MET A 1 -9.76 -13.90 9.39
C MET A 1 -10.50 -12.59 9.16
N THR A 2 -11.34 -12.53 8.15
CA THR A 2 -12.22 -11.39 7.86
C THR A 2 -13.37 -11.37 8.88
N ALA A 3 -13.86 -10.18 9.22
CA ALA A 3 -14.96 -10.02 10.18
C ALA A 3 -16.28 -10.56 9.58
N SER A 4 -17.07 -11.27 10.38
CA SER A 4 -18.43 -11.68 10.03
C SER A 4 -19.40 -10.64 10.61
N GLY A 5 -19.61 -9.52 9.93
CA GLY A 5 -20.47 -8.43 10.41
C GLY A 5 -20.15 -7.11 9.69
N PRO A 6 -20.80 -5.99 10.10
CA PRO A 6 -20.47 -4.69 9.55
C PRO A 6 -18.98 -4.37 9.73
N GLY A 7 -18.41 -3.68 8.76
CA GLY A 7 -17.01 -3.26 8.81
C GLY A 7 -16.74 -2.24 9.92
N ALA A 8 -15.48 -2.13 10.34
CA ALA A 8 -15.08 -1.14 11.34
C ALA A 8 -15.33 0.31 10.90
N LEU A 9 -15.42 0.54 9.58
CA LEU A 9 -15.72 1.84 8.97
C LEU A 9 -17.07 1.87 8.27
N ASP A 10 -17.99 0.96 8.63
CA ASP A 10 -19.36 0.96 8.12
C ASP A 10 -20.06 2.30 8.46
N GLY A 11 -20.66 2.93 7.44
CA GLY A 11 -21.24 4.26 7.57
C GLY A 11 -20.24 5.44 7.46
N VAL A 12 -18.94 5.18 7.34
CA VAL A 12 -17.94 6.22 7.06
C VAL A 12 -17.89 6.51 5.56
N SER A 13 -18.23 7.74 5.17
CA SER A 13 -18.20 8.19 3.78
C SER A 13 -16.90 8.92 3.44
N VAL A 14 -16.27 8.53 2.33
CA VAL A 14 -14.95 9.02 1.89
C VAL A 14 -15.05 9.60 0.48
N LEU A 15 -14.67 10.85 0.27
CA LEU A 15 -14.41 11.43 -1.05
C LEU A 15 -12.93 11.31 -1.39
N ASP A 16 -12.63 10.60 -2.46
CA ASP A 16 -11.26 10.33 -2.89
C ASP A 16 -10.96 11.02 -4.23
N LEU A 17 -10.12 12.04 -4.19
CA LEU A 17 -9.66 12.83 -5.34
C LEU A 17 -8.43 12.22 -6.03
N SER A 18 -7.96 11.04 -5.57
CA SER A 18 -6.79 10.38 -6.14
C SER A 18 -7.16 9.39 -7.25
N SER A 19 -6.22 9.15 -8.17
CA SER A 19 -6.37 8.11 -9.20
C SER A 19 -5.40 6.95 -9.01
N VAL A 20 -4.18 7.23 -8.57
CA VAL A 20 -3.08 6.27 -8.39
C VAL A 20 -2.24 6.63 -7.16
N GLY A 21 -1.27 5.78 -6.83
CA GLY A 21 -0.27 6.04 -5.80
C GLY A 21 -0.78 5.82 -4.37
N PRO A 22 -0.16 6.46 -3.38
CA PRO A 22 -0.40 6.21 -1.96
C PRO A 22 -1.85 6.45 -1.51
N ALA A 23 -2.43 7.58 -1.89
CA ALA A 23 -3.80 7.93 -1.52
C ALA A 23 -4.82 6.91 -2.02
N SER A 24 -4.69 6.45 -3.27
CA SER A 24 -5.58 5.43 -3.82
C SER A 24 -5.44 4.06 -3.13
N ARG A 25 -4.25 3.77 -2.60
CA ARG A 25 -4.03 2.58 -1.75
C ARG A 25 -4.66 2.75 -0.38
N ALA A 26 -4.57 3.94 0.21
CA ALA A 26 -5.23 4.26 1.48
C ALA A 26 -6.74 4.07 1.38
N THR A 27 -7.38 4.63 0.37
CA THR A 27 -8.83 4.52 0.19
C THR A 27 -9.28 3.10 -0.14
N ARG A 28 -8.43 2.30 -0.82
CA ARG A 28 -8.68 0.86 -0.96
C ARG A 28 -8.71 0.15 0.40
N LEU A 29 -7.76 0.47 1.30
CA LEU A 29 -7.77 -0.08 2.65
C LEU A 29 -9.03 0.34 3.43
N LEU A 30 -9.41 1.62 3.38
CA LEU A 30 -10.63 2.10 4.05
C LEU A 30 -11.87 1.37 3.53
N ALA A 31 -11.98 1.14 2.21
CA ALA A 31 -13.08 0.37 1.63
C ALA A 31 -13.05 -1.10 2.07
N ASP A 32 -11.87 -1.72 2.22
CA ASP A 32 -11.75 -3.08 2.75
C ASP A 32 -12.19 -3.17 4.22
N TYR A 33 -12.18 -2.07 4.97
CA TYR A 33 -12.74 -1.97 6.32
C TYR A 33 -14.21 -1.52 6.36
N GLY A 34 -14.88 -1.36 5.21
CA GLY A 34 -16.31 -1.08 5.11
C GLY A 34 -16.68 0.38 4.82
N ALA A 35 -15.72 1.27 4.59
CA ALA A 35 -16.03 2.65 4.24
C ALA A 35 -16.67 2.77 2.84
N ASP A 36 -17.65 3.68 2.71
CA ASP A 36 -18.27 4.08 1.45
C ASP A 36 -17.37 5.07 0.71
N VAL A 37 -16.61 4.58 -0.28
CA VAL A 37 -15.64 5.39 -1.02
C VAL A 37 -16.22 5.85 -2.36
N VAL A 38 -16.21 7.17 -2.57
CA VAL A 38 -16.54 7.82 -3.84
C VAL A 38 -15.27 8.40 -4.46
N LYS A 39 -14.86 7.84 -5.59
CA LYS A 39 -13.75 8.36 -6.42
C LYS A 39 -14.23 9.58 -7.19
N VAL A 40 -13.71 10.76 -6.87
CA VAL A 40 -14.02 12.00 -7.57
C VAL A 40 -12.99 12.25 -8.66
N GLY A 41 -13.41 12.12 -9.91
CA GLY A 41 -12.56 12.29 -11.09
C GLY A 41 -12.98 13.47 -11.99
N PRO A 42 -12.12 13.85 -12.94
CA PRO A 42 -12.47 14.89 -13.92
C PRO A 42 -13.50 14.40 -14.94
N VAL A 43 -14.33 15.32 -15.42
CA VAL A 43 -15.19 15.06 -16.58
C VAL A 43 -14.31 14.77 -17.81
N PRO A 44 -14.54 13.66 -18.55
CA PRO A 44 -13.76 13.33 -19.74
C PRO A 44 -13.87 14.43 -20.81
N ARG A 45 -12.75 14.96 -21.24
CA ARG A 45 -12.66 15.91 -22.37
C ARG A 45 -12.04 15.20 -23.57
N ARG A 46 -12.53 15.47 -24.79
CA ARG A 46 -12.11 14.81 -26.05
C ARG A 46 -10.60 14.78 -26.32
N ALA A 47 -9.80 15.57 -25.61
CA ALA A 47 -8.36 15.71 -25.83
C ALA A 47 -7.48 15.33 -24.61
N SER A 48 -8.04 14.83 -23.51
CA SER A 48 -7.25 14.42 -22.36
C SER A 48 -6.98 12.92 -22.40
N VAL A 49 -5.70 12.52 -22.52
CA VAL A 49 -5.28 11.19 -22.17
C VAL A 49 -5.32 11.09 -20.65
N ALA A 50 -6.47 10.75 -20.10
CA ALA A 50 -6.54 10.39 -18.70
C ALA A 50 -5.82 9.05 -18.54
N THR A 51 -4.77 9.00 -17.72
CA THR A 51 -4.18 7.74 -17.30
C THR A 51 -5.21 7.07 -16.38
N VAL A 52 -6.08 6.26 -16.97
CA VAL A 52 -7.04 5.46 -16.22
C VAL A 52 -6.33 4.16 -15.85
N PRO A 53 -6.23 3.82 -14.55
CA PRO A 53 -5.68 2.52 -14.17
C PRO A 53 -6.47 1.40 -14.83
N PRO A 54 -5.81 0.30 -15.26
CA PRO A 54 -6.53 -0.88 -15.75
C PRO A 54 -7.54 -1.38 -14.71
N ALA A 55 -8.61 -2.02 -15.16
CA ALA A 55 -9.68 -2.54 -14.30
C ALA A 55 -9.18 -3.48 -13.17
N TYR A 56 -8.04 -4.15 -13.38
CA TYR A 56 -7.40 -5.00 -12.38
C TYR A 56 -6.55 -4.24 -11.34
N ALA A 57 -6.17 -2.97 -11.62
CA ALA A 57 -5.32 -2.21 -10.71
C ALA A 57 -6.07 -1.82 -9.42
N TYR A 58 -5.34 -1.75 -8.30
CA TYR A 58 -5.91 -1.38 -6.99
C TYR A 58 -7.17 -2.18 -6.63
N SER A 59 -7.15 -3.47 -6.93
CA SER A 59 -8.31 -4.38 -6.79
C SER A 59 -9.54 -3.91 -7.59
N GLY A 60 -9.32 -3.24 -8.73
CA GLY A 60 -10.37 -2.78 -9.63
C GLY A 60 -11.34 -1.77 -9.03
N HIS A 61 -10.91 -1.02 -8.00
CA HIS A 61 -11.80 -0.13 -7.23
C HIS A 61 -13.03 -0.84 -6.65
N ARG A 62 -12.89 -2.12 -6.29
CA ARG A 62 -13.94 -2.96 -5.71
C ARG A 62 -14.70 -2.23 -4.60
N GLY A 63 -16.04 -2.22 -4.70
CA GLY A 63 -16.91 -1.59 -3.71
C GLY A 63 -16.87 -0.05 -3.69
N MET A 64 -16.26 0.60 -4.68
CA MET A 64 -16.23 2.06 -4.77
C MET A 64 -17.21 2.60 -5.80
N LYS A 65 -17.82 3.75 -5.52
CA LYS A 65 -18.58 4.55 -6.47
C LYS A 65 -17.65 5.56 -7.17
N ARG A 66 -18.16 6.17 -8.25
CA ARG A 66 -17.43 7.20 -9.00
C ARG A 66 -18.31 8.41 -9.26
N ALA A 67 -17.77 9.63 -9.03
CA ALA A 67 -18.36 10.90 -9.41
C ALA A 67 -17.42 11.65 -10.36
N LEU A 68 -17.96 12.26 -11.40
CA LEU A 68 -17.20 13.02 -12.39
C LEU A 68 -17.59 14.50 -12.33
N LEU A 69 -16.65 15.35 -11.89
CA LEU A 69 -16.86 16.78 -11.64
C LEU A 69 -15.77 17.63 -12.32
N ASP A 70 -16.15 18.70 -12.99
CA ASP A 70 -15.20 19.73 -13.42
C ASP A 70 -14.90 20.68 -12.26
N LEU A 71 -13.96 20.31 -11.41
CA LEU A 71 -13.55 21.08 -10.22
C LEU A 71 -12.96 22.47 -10.54
N LYS A 72 -12.70 22.77 -11.81
CA LYS A 72 -12.26 24.09 -12.25
C LYS A 72 -13.41 25.07 -12.46
N SER A 73 -14.63 24.56 -12.63
CA SER A 73 -15.84 25.36 -12.76
C SER A 73 -16.45 25.65 -11.38
N ASP A 74 -17.15 26.79 -11.27
CA ASP A 74 -17.87 27.12 -10.02
C ASP A 74 -18.94 26.09 -9.70
N GLY A 75 -19.64 25.57 -10.72
CA GLY A 75 -20.64 24.54 -10.54
C GLY A 75 -20.07 23.22 -10.03
N GLY A 76 -18.91 22.78 -10.57
CA GLY A 76 -18.26 21.55 -10.15
C GLY A 76 -17.63 21.66 -8.76
N ARG A 77 -17.06 22.82 -8.44
CA ARG A 77 -16.57 23.13 -7.08
C ARG A 77 -17.74 23.13 -6.07
N GLY A 78 -18.87 23.80 -6.42
CA GLY A 78 -20.06 23.79 -5.58
C GLY A 78 -20.62 22.39 -5.34
N ALA A 79 -20.71 21.57 -6.40
CA ALA A 79 -21.14 20.18 -6.31
C ALA A 79 -20.22 19.36 -5.39
N PHE A 80 -18.89 19.53 -5.50
CA PHE A 80 -17.94 18.87 -4.61
C PHE A 80 -18.14 19.27 -3.14
N LEU A 81 -18.28 20.55 -2.87
CA LEU A 81 -18.49 21.05 -1.49
C LEU A 81 -19.83 20.57 -0.90
N ASP A 82 -20.87 20.44 -1.72
CA ASP A 82 -22.15 19.89 -1.28
C ASP A 82 -22.06 18.38 -0.99
N LEU A 83 -21.28 17.62 -1.76
CA LEU A 83 -20.92 16.23 -1.41
C LEU A 83 -20.08 16.17 -0.13
N ALA A 84 -19.12 17.09 0.05
CA ALA A 84 -18.24 17.12 1.21
C ALA A 84 -18.96 17.42 2.52
N ARG A 85 -20.13 18.10 2.48
CA ARG A 85 -21.00 18.27 3.68
C ARG A 85 -21.48 16.94 4.29
N ARG A 86 -21.56 15.92 3.45
CA ARG A 86 -22.06 14.59 3.81
C ARG A 86 -20.92 13.58 4.01
N ALA A 87 -19.71 13.97 3.64
CA ALA A 87 -18.54 13.13 3.79
C ALA A 87 -17.91 13.31 5.18
N GLU A 88 -17.32 12.24 5.67
CA GLU A 88 -16.56 12.24 6.92
C GLU A 88 -15.07 12.34 6.66
N VAL A 89 -14.62 11.93 5.46
CA VAL A 89 -13.22 11.96 5.05
C VAL A 89 -13.10 12.50 3.63
N VAL A 90 -12.11 13.36 3.41
CA VAL A 90 -11.62 13.73 2.08
C VAL A 90 -10.18 13.27 1.96
N VAL A 91 -9.84 12.60 0.87
CA VAL A 91 -8.46 12.18 0.56
C VAL A 91 -8.04 12.77 -0.78
N GLU A 92 -6.87 13.40 -0.82
CA GLU A 92 -6.31 13.94 -2.06
C GLU A 92 -4.81 13.65 -2.20
N SER A 93 -4.29 13.72 -3.42
CA SER A 93 -2.88 13.51 -3.72
C SER A 93 -2.33 14.52 -4.74
N PHE A 94 -2.87 15.73 -4.74
CA PHE A 94 -2.35 16.80 -5.58
C PHE A 94 -1.02 17.35 -5.02
N ARG A 95 -0.31 18.08 -5.83
CA ARG A 95 0.82 18.88 -5.33
C ARG A 95 0.32 19.96 -4.37
N PRO A 96 1.09 20.29 -3.32
CA PRO A 96 0.71 21.31 -2.34
C PRO A 96 0.19 22.61 -2.99
N GLY A 97 -0.90 23.14 -2.44
CA GLY A 97 -1.56 24.35 -2.89
C GLY A 97 -2.45 24.21 -4.14
N VAL A 98 -2.56 23.04 -4.76
CA VAL A 98 -3.47 22.82 -5.91
C VAL A 98 -4.91 22.83 -5.46
N VAL A 99 -5.25 22.10 -4.41
CA VAL A 99 -6.63 22.01 -3.88
C VAL A 99 -7.13 23.36 -3.36
N ASP A 100 -6.24 24.19 -2.82
CA ASP A 100 -6.58 25.55 -2.37
C ASP A 100 -6.93 26.46 -3.55
N ARG A 101 -6.13 26.41 -4.63
CA ARG A 101 -6.44 27.15 -5.88
C ARG A 101 -7.73 26.69 -6.54
N LEU A 102 -8.11 25.43 -6.36
CA LEU A 102 -9.40 24.89 -6.82
C LEU A 102 -10.56 25.26 -5.89
N GLY A 103 -10.30 25.78 -4.69
CA GLY A 103 -11.32 26.11 -3.69
C GLY A 103 -11.94 24.89 -3.04
N ILE A 104 -11.22 23.77 -2.98
CA ILE A 104 -11.63 22.49 -2.38
C ILE A 104 -10.61 21.99 -1.33
N GLY A 105 -9.67 22.83 -0.91
CA GLY A 105 -8.71 22.52 0.14
C GLY A 105 -9.37 22.46 1.53
N TYR A 106 -8.56 22.08 2.52
CA TYR A 106 -9.04 21.81 3.88
C TYR A 106 -9.93 22.93 4.43
N GLU A 107 -9.49 24.20 4.36
CA GLU A 107 -10.27 25.32 4.91
C GLU A 107 -11.62 25.51 4.21
N SER A 108 -11.67 25.30 2.89
CA SER A 108 -12.93 25.38 2.13
C SER A 108 -13.90 24.26 2.50
N VAL A 109 -13.40 23.04 2.71
CA VAL A 109 -14.21 21.89 3.10
C VAL A 109 -14.63 22.00 4.56
N ARG A 110 -13.72 22.40 5.46
CA ARG A 110 -14.01 22.64 6.87
C ARG A 110 -15.10 23.67 7.08
N ALA A 111 -15.14 24.71 6.26
CA ALA A 111 -16.19 25.74 6.32
C ALA A 111 -17.61 25.18 6.08
N VAL A 112 -17.74 24.04 5.40
CA VAL A 112 -19.01 23.37 5.15
C VAL A 112 -19.22 22.09 5.96
N SER A 113 -18.15 21.52 6.55
CA SER A 113 -18.15 20.31 7.38
C SER A 113 -17.05 20.43 8.43
N GLU A 114 -17.38 20.98 9.62
CA GLU A 114 -16.41 21.24 10.71
C GLU A 114 -15.72 19.97 11.22
N GLY A 115 -16.43 18.84 11.19
CA GLY A 115 -15.91 17.53 11.63
C GLY A 115 -15.14 16.75 10.56
N ILE A 116 -14.80 17.37 9.43
CA ILE A 116 -14.13 16.66 8.34
C ILE A 116 -12.71 16.21 8.69
N VAL A 117 -12.36 14.96 8.38
CA VAL A 117 -10.98 14.49 8.34
C VAL A 117 -10.47 14.67 6.91
N TYR A 118 -9.53 15.60 6.71
CA TYR A 118 -8.99 15.92 5.41
C TYR A 118 -7.56 15.42 5.30
N CYS A 119 -7.29 14.44 4.43
CA CYS A 119 -5.98 13.83 4.26
C CYS A 119 -5.33 14.25 2.95
N SER A 120 -4.28 15.04 3.05
CA SER A 120 -3.39 15.37 1.93
C SER A 120 -2.20 14.41 1.92
N THR A 121 -2.11 13.57 0.90
CA THR A 121 -0.99 12.63 0.73
C THR A 121 -0.06 13.15 -0.35
N SER A 122 1.16 13.52 0.00
CA SER A 122 2.14 14.05 -0.94
C SER A 122 3.52 13.42 -0.76
N GLY A 123 4.40 13.60 -1.75
CA GLY A 123 5.72 12.99 -1.72
C GLY A 123 6.60 13.46 -0.57
N TYR A 124 6.57 14.77 -0.27
CA TYR A 124 7.47 15.40 0.71
C TYR A 124 6.72 16.24 1.76
N GLY A 125 5.42 16.03 1.91
CA GLY A 125 4.58 16.81 2.83
C GLY A 125 4.14 18.16 2.25
N GLN A 126 3.29 18.86 3.01
CA GLN A 126 2.75 20.18 2.64
C GLN A 126 3.73 21.32 2.94
N THR A 127 4.78 21.07 3.71
CA THR A 127 5.77 22.04 4.16
C THR A 127 7.20 21.57 3.91
N GLY A 128 8.19 22.38 4.28
CA GLY A 128 9.60 22.05 4.15
C GLY A 128 10.20 22.37 2.76
N PRO A 129 11.53 22.25 2.61
CA PRO A 129 12.24 22.74 1.42
C PRO A 129 11.94 21.95 0.14
N ARG A 130 11.40 20.73 0.25
CA ARG A 130 11.13 19.85 -0.89
C ARG A 130 9.65 19.70 -1.21
N HIS A 131 8.72 20.40 -0.52
CA HIS A 131 7.28 20.18 -0.66
C HIS A 131 6.74 20.35 -2.09
N HIS A 132 7.41 21.14 -2.95
CA HIS A 132 7.06 21.27 -4.37
C HIS A 132 7.83 20.33 -5.32
N TRP A 133 8.74 19.50 -4.80
CA TRP A 133 9.51 18.62 -5.67
C TRP A 133 8.63 17.49 -6.22
N ALA A 134 8.93 17.12 -7.47
CA ALA A 134 8.36 15.90 -8.05
C ALA A 134 9.09 14.68 -7.49
N GLY A 135 8.37 13.61 -7.31
CA GLY A 135 8.92 12.34 -6.86
C GLY A 135 7.94 11.19 -7.06
N HIS A 136 8.49 10.00 -7.08
CA HIS A 136 7.79 8.73 -7.03
C HIS A 136 8.44 7.85 -5.97
N ASP A 137 7.88 6.68 -5.74
CA ASP A 137 8.31 5.68 -4.74
C ASP A 137 9.83 5.65 -4.51
N LEU A 138 10.59 5.43 -5.59
CA LEU A 138 12.05 5.31 -5.55
C LEU A 138 12.75 6.55 -4.97
N ASN A 139 12.22 7.76 -5.24
CA ASN A 139 12.80 8.99 -4.74
C ASN A 139 12.65 9.11 -3.22
N TYR A 140 11.51 8.67 -2.67
CA TYR A 140 11.25 8.69 -1.22
C TYR A 140 12.10 7.65 -0.50
N LEU A 141 12.28 6.46 -1.09
CA LEU A 141 13.22 5.44 -0.58
C LEU A 141 14.68 5.93 -0.63
N ALA A 142 15.04 6.70 -1.65
CA ALA A 142 16.40 7.25 -1.77
C ALA A 142 16.71 8.26 -0.66
N VAL A 143 15.80 9.20 -0.39
CA VAL A 143 16.04 10.27 0.58
C VAL A 143 15.92 9.83 2.04
N SER A 144 15.26 8.69 2.30
CA SER A 144 15.10 8.13 3.64
C SER A 144 16.27 7.26 4.11
N GLY A 145 17.27 6.99 3.25
CA GLY A 145 18.36 6.07 3.55
C GLY A 145 18.05 4.60 3.20
N TYR A 146 16.81 4.26 2.89
CA TYR A 146 16.40 2.88 2.59
C TYR A 146 17.24 2.25 1.47
N LEU A 147 17.42 2.96 0.36
CA LEU A 147 18.22 2.43 -0.76
C LEU A 147 19.70 2.27 -0.39
N HIS A 148 20.25 3.15 0.47
CA HIS A 148 21.63 3.02 0.92
C HIS A 148 21.83 1.71 1.71
N CYS A 149 20.86 1.34 2.54
CA CYS A 149 20.91 0.11 3.35
C CYS A 149 20.48 -1.15 2.58
N SER A 150 19.89 -1.01 1.38
CA SER A 150 19.49 -2.13 0.54
C SER A 150 20.68 -2.90 -0.03
N GLY A 151 20.45 -4.14 -0.48
CA GLY A 151 21.45 -4.93 -1.20
C GLY A 151 22.02 -4.18 -2.42
N ARG A 152 23.04 -4.76 -3.04
CA ARG A 152 23.68 -4.21 -4.24
C ARG A 152 23.34 -5.07 -5.44
N ASP A 153 23.19 -4.43 -6.60
CA ASP A 153 23.12 -5.12 -7.90
C ASP A 153 24.52 -5.53 -8.39
N ARG A 154 24.58 -6.07 -9.61
CA ARG A 154 25.84 -6.54 -10.21
C ARG A 154 26.88 -5.43 -10.41
N ASP A 155 26.43 -4.19 -10.58
CA ASP A 155 27.28 -3.03 -10.83
C ASP A 155 27.63 -2.28 -9.53
N GLY A 156 27.18 -2.81 -8.37
CA GLY A 156 27.41 -2.23 -7.04
C GLY A 156 26.46 -1.08 -6.68
N ALA A 157 25.46 -0.78 -7.50
CA ALA A 157 24.43 0.19 -7.20
C ALA A 157 23.41 -0.39 -6.19
N PRO A 158 22.67 0.45 -5.43
CA PRO A 158 21.57 -0.02 -4.62
C PRO A 158 20.53 -0.77 -5.46
N ALA A 159 20.17 -1.98 -5.07
CA ALA A 159 19.17 -2.78 -5.76
C ALA A 159 17.78 -2.15 -5.67
N LEU A 160 17.01 -2.18 -6.77
CA LEU A 160 15.63 -1.72 -6.78
C LEU A 160 14.73 -2.70 -6.02
N PRO A 161 13.82 -2.22 -5.16
CA PRO A 161 12.81 -3.07 -4.54
C PRO A 161 11.90 -3.74 -5.57
N GLY A 162 11.45 -4.94 -5.31
CA GLY A 162 10.49 -5.68 -6.15
C GLY A 162 9.06 -5.14 -6.10
N ALA A 163 8.77 -4.18 -5.21
CA ALA A 163 7.47 -3.53 -5.07
C ALA A 163 7.64 -2.04 -4.73
N THR A 164 6.58 -1.26 -4.90
CA THR A 164 6.54 0.17 -4.54
C THR A 164 6.33 0.32 -3.03
N VAL A 165 7.39 0.09 -2.25
CA VAL A 165 7.35 -0.02 -0.79
C VAL A 165 6.97 1.30 -0.12
N ALA A 166 7.51 2.42 -0.60
CA ALA A 166 7.17 3.73 -0.07
C ALA A 166 5.70 4.09 -0.34
N ASP A 167 5.21 3.87 -1.57
CA ASP A 167 3.82 4.14 -1.90
C ASP A 167 2.84 3.26 -1.10
N ILE A 168 3.20 1.98 -0.87
CA ILE A 168 2.33 1.04 -0.16
C ILE A 168 2.32 1.34 1.33
N ALA A 169 3.49 1.28 1.98
CA ALA A 169 3.59 1.32 3.43
C ALA A 169 3.75 2.76 3.95
N ALA A 170 4.76 3.48 3.47
CA ALA A 170 5.08 4.81 3.97
C ALA A 170 4.02 5.87 3.61
N GLY A 171 3.30 5.69 2.51
CA GLY A 171 2.22 6.58 2.09
C GLY A 171 0.84 5.98 2.33
N GLY A 172 0.50 4.86 1.67
CA GLY A 172 -0.85 4.31 1.66
C GLY A 172 -1.33 3.79 3.02
N MET A 173 -0.55 2.90 3.64
CA MET A 173 -0.88 2.37 4.97
C MET A 173 -0.80 3.47 6.05
N HIS A 174 0.20 4.36 5.96
CA HIS A 174 0.32 5.50 6.86
C HIS A 174 -0.91 6.41 6.78
N ALA A 175 -1.36 6.77 5.57
CA ALA A 175 -2.56 7.58 5.39
C ALA A 175 -3.82 6.89 5.94
N ALA A 176 -4.02 5.61 5.68
CA ALA A 176 -5.15 4.86 6.22
C ALA A 176 -5.12 4.81 7.75
N LEU A 177 -3.95 4.56 8.35
CA LEU A 177 -3.77 4.57 9.81
C LEU A 177 -4.06 5.96 10.40
N ALA A 178 -3.54 7.02 9.79
CA ALA A 178 -3.76 8.39 10.25
C ALA A 178 -5.24 8.79 10.17
N ILE A 179 -5.93 8.43 9.08
CA ILE A 179 -7.38 8.66 8.91
C ILE A 179 -8.17 7.93 10.00
N MET A 180 -7.92 6.64 10.21
CA MET A 180 -8.62 5.87 11.25
C MET A 180 -8.37 6.44 12.65
N ALA A 181 -7.15 6.87 12.97
CA ALA A 181 -6.81 7.51 14.23
C ALA A 181 -7.53 8.86 14.40
N ALA A 182 -7.62 9.65 13.32
CA ALA A 182 -8.34 10.92 13.30
C ALA A 182 -9.85 10.73 13.49
N LEU A 183 -10.45 9.75 12.83
CA LEU A 183 -11.85 9.38 13.02
C LEU A 183 -12.14 9.00 14.49
N LEU A 184 -11.28 8.16 15.08
CA LEU A 184 -11.40 7.78 16.49
C LEU A 184 -11.22 8.97 17.45
N ARG A 185 -10.37 9.93 17.12
CA ARG A 185 -10.24 11.19 17.90
C ARG A 185 -11.47 12.05 17.74
N ARG A 186 -11.99 12.18 16.51
CA ARG A 186 -13.21 12.94 16.22
C ARG A 186 -14.42 12.42 17.00
N GLU A 187 -14.58 11.11 17.15
CA GLU A 187 -15.64 10.51 17.98
C GLU A 187 -15.63 11.04 19.43
N ARG A 188 -14.45 11.37 19.94
CA ARG A 188 -14.27 11.85 21.32
C ARG A 188 -14.35 13.37 21.43
N THR A 189 -13.97 14.11 20.42
CA THR A 189 -13.79 15.57 20.46
C THR A 189 -14.83 16.35 19.65
N GLY A 190 -15.51 15.68 18.72
CA GLY A 190 -16.40 16.31 17.74
C GLY A 190 -15.68 17.10 16.65
N THR A 191 -14.34 17.16 16.66
CA THR A 191 -13.55 18.03 15.77
C THR A 191 -12.80 17.21 14.74
N GLY A 192 -12.90 17.60 13.46
CA GLY A 192 -12.08 17.09 12.37
C GLY A 192 -10.68 17.69 12.36
N GLU A 193 -9.84 17.24 11.43
CA GLU A 193 -8.46 17.73 11.29
C GLU A 193 -7.90 17.60 9.87
N HIS A 194 -6.84 18.35 9.61
CA HIS A 194 -6.03 18.21 8.39
C HIS A 194 -4.85 17.30 8.68
N LEU A 195 -4.74 16.21 7.92
CA LEU A 195 -3.65 15.25 7.98
C LEU A 195 -2.67 15.52 6.82
N ASP A 196 -1.45 15.89 7.14
CA ASP A 196 -0.35 16.02 6.18
C ASP A 196 0.45 14.71 6.16
N VAL A 197 0.21 13.88 5.16
CA VAL A 197 0.89 12.57 4.99
C VAL A 197 1.99 12.71 3.96
N SER A 198 3.22 12.85 4.44
CA SER A 198 4.44 12.81 3.64
C SER A 198 4.92 11.36 3.45
N VAL A 199 5.05 10.93 2.19
CA VAL A 199 5.60 9.60 1.88
C VAL A 199 7.06 9.49 2.30
N ALA A 200 7.85 10.57 2.14
CA ALA A 200 9.25 10.60 2.55
C ALA A 200 9.42 10.47 4.07
N ASP A 201 8.54 11.12 4.86
CA ASP A 201 8.56 11.01 6.32
C ASP A 201 8.19 9.61 6.77
N GLY A 202 7.17 9.02 6.16
CA GLY A 202 6.80 7.62 6.40
C GLY A 202 7.93 6.65 6.04
N ALA A 203 8.65 6.89 4.94
CA ALA A 203 9.81 6.09 4.55
C ALA A 203 10.98 6.24 5.55
N LEU A 204 11.22 7.45 6.09
CA LEU A 204 12.18 7.65 7.17
C LEU A 204 11.74 6.92 8.45
N GLY A 205 10.45 6.97 8.78
CA GLY A 205 9.88 6.23 9.92
C GLY A 205 10.10 4.71 9.81
N MET A 206 10.04 4.14 8.60
CA MET A 206 10.37 2.72 8.37
C MET A 206 11.85 2.42 8.60
N MET A 207 12.72 3.42 8.53
CA MET A 207 14.17 3.32 8.78
C MET A 207 14.54 3.61 10.24
N ALA A 208 13.57 3.72 11.16
CA ALA A 208 13.80 4.17 12.54
C ALA A 208 14.90 3.37 13.26
N LEU A 209 14.95 2.03 13.09
CA LEU A 209 16.00 1.20 13.70
C LEU A 209 17.40 1.67 13.32
N TYR A 210 17.62 2.01 12.06
CA TYR A 210 18.92 2.47 11.54
C TYR A 210 19.18 3.93 11.88
N ALA A 211 18.16 4.77 11.76
CA ALA A 211 18.26 6.19 12.06
C ALA A 211 18.55 6.44 13.54
N ASP A 212 17.87 5.73 14.45
CA ASP A 212 18.07 5.85 15.88
C ASP A 212 19.46 5.37 16.31
N GLU A 213 19.98 4.27 15.72
CA GLU A 213 21.35 3.84 15.97
C GLU A 213 22.36 4.90 15.53
N HIS A 214 22.21 5.41 14.29
CA HIS A 214 23.09 6.47 13.77
C HIS A 214 23.06 7.71 14.66
N LEU A 215 21.87 8.18 15.03
CA LEU A 215 21.70 9.36 15.89
C LEU A 215 22.30 9.17 17.27
N ALA A 216 22.24 7.96 17.82
CA ALA A 216 22.77 7.65 19.15
C ALA A 216 24.28 7.41 19.17
N THR A 217 24.84 6.84 18.12
CA THR A 217 26.22 6.31 18.12
C THR A 217 27.14 6.94 17.08
N GLY A 218 26.59 7.57 16.04
CA GLY A 218 27.34 8.05 14.86
C GLY A 218 27.74 6.93 13.89
N VAL A 219 27.35 5.66 14.14
CA VAL A 219 27.62 4.55 13.22
C VAL A 219 26.79 4.76 11.94
N GLU A 220 27.41 4.60 10.77
CA GLU A 220 26.71 4.66 9.48
C GLU A 220 26.28 3.24 9.08
N PRO A 221 24.97 2.93 9.08
CA PRO A 221 24.47 1.64 8.64
C PRO A 221 24.55 1.49 7.12
N GLY A 222 24.70 0.25 6.66
CA GLY A 222 24.77 -0.09 5.25
C GLY A 222 24.20 -1.46 4.93
N PRO A 223 24.44 -2.00 3.73
CA PRO A 223 24.02 -3.35 3.36
C PRO A 223 24.61 -4.38 4.32
N GLY A 224 23.76 -5.29 4.80
CA GLY A 224 24.22 -6.34 5.70
C GLY A 224 24.66 -5.85 7.10
N HIS A 225 24.22 -4.68 7.52
CA HIS A 225 24.59 -4.11 8.82
C HIS A 225 24.04 -4.93 10.00
N TYR A 226 22.79 -5.37 9.90
CA TYR A 226 22.14 -6.18 10.93
C TYR A 226 21.98 -7.65 10.52
N ILE A 227 21.75 -8.51 11.51
CA ILE A 227 21.38 -9.90 11.28
C ILE A 227 20.18 -10.00 10.34
N LEU A 228 19.15 -9.18 10.52
CA LEU A 228 17.93 -9.13 9.71
C LEU A 228 18.13 -8.55 8.30
N THR A 229 19.33 -8.15 7.96
CA THR A 229 19.67 -7.60 6.63
C THR A 229 20.83 -8.31 5.98
N GLY A 230 21.17 -9.51 6.50
CA GLY A 230 22.12 -10.39 5.86
C GLY A 230 23.56 -10.30 6.39
N ARG A 231 23.80 -9.76 7.58
CA ARG A 231 25.13 -9.79 8.20
C ARG A 231 25.67 -11.22 8.33
N TYR A 232 24.82 -12.14 8.77
CA TYR A 232 25.17 -13.54 9.01
C TYR A 232 24.53 -14.47 8.00
N ALA A 233 25.15 -15.61 7.75
CA ALA A 233 24.70 -16.63 6.80
C ALA A 233 23.32 -17.22 7.16
N CYS A 234 22.91 -17.16 8.43
CA CYS A 234 21.61 -17.59 8.90
C CYS A 234 20.44 -16.71 8.41
N TYR A 235 20.75 -15.58 7.75
CA TYR A 235 19.74 -14.69 7.17
C TYR A 235 20.16 -14.28 5.76
N GLY A 236 19.63 -14.98 4.75
CA GLY A 236 20.03 -14.76 3.36
C GLY A 236 19.20 -15.53 2.35
N VAL A 237 19.54 -15.38 1.08
CA VAL A 237 18.90 -16.04 -0.06
C VAL A 237 19.93 -16.93 -0.75
N TYR A 238 19.56 -18.18 -1.04
CA TYR A 238 20.46 -19.19 -1.57
C TYR A 238 19.88 -19.82 -2.84
N ALA A 239 20.70 -20.01 -3.86
CA ALA A 239 20.31 -20.66 -5.11
C ALA A 239 20.24 -22.19 -4.94
N CYS A 240 19.28 -22.82 -5.60
CA CYS A 240 19.07 -24.25 -5.67
C CYS A 240 19.55 -24.85 -7.01
N ALA A 241 19.46 -26.17 -7.15
CA ALA A 241 19.94 -26.88 -8.35
C ALA A 241 19.20 -26.45 -9.62
N ASP A 242 17.92 -26.15 -9.53
CA ASP A 242 17.05 -25.68 -10.62
C ASP A 242 17.24 -24.19 -10.99
N GLY A 243 18.11 -23.48 -10.28
CA GLY A 243 18.34 -22.05 -10.46
C GLY A 243 17.35 -21.14 -9.72
N GLU A 244 16.36 -21.71 -9.06
CA GLU A 244 15.43 -21.03 -8.16
C GLU A 244 16.07 -20.78 -6.79
N TYR A 245 15.36 -20.09 -5.88
CA TYR A 245 15.95 -19.62 -4.64
C TYR A 245 15.14 -20.02 -3.40
N LEU A 246 15.87 -20.20 -2.31
CA LEU A 246 15.32 -20.29 -0.94
C LEU A 246 15.71 -19.08 -0.11
N SER A 247 14.80 -18.63 0.73
CA SER A 247 15.11 -17.72 1.83
C SER A 247 15.42 -18.51 3.09
N VAL A 248 16.46 -18.09 3.80
CA VAL A 248 16.83 -18.60 5.12
C VAL A 248 16.75 -17.43 6.10
N ALA A 249 16.05 -17.61 7.21
CA ALA A 249 15.87 -16.63 8.27
C ALA A 249 15.97 -17.27 9.66
N ALA A 250 16.93 -18.19 9.83
CA ALA A 250 17.15 -18.99 11.02
C ALA A 250 17.92 -18.20 12.10
N ILE A 251 17.27 -17.17 12.66
CA ILE A 251 17.91 -16.20 13.57
C ILE A 251 18.08 -16.77 14.97
N GLU A 252 17.07 -17.44 15.49
CA GLU A 252 17.13 -18.05 16.80
C GLU A 252 18.11 -19.24 16.79
N PRO A 253 18.93 -19.40 17.83
CA PRO A 253 19.92 -20.48 17.88
C PRO A 253 19.32 -21.88 17.67
N ALA A 254 18.08 -22.10 18.10
CA ALA A 254 17.40 -23.36 17.91
C ALA A 254 17.11 -23.64 16.43
N PHE A 255 16.58 -22.65 15.69
CA PHE A 255 16.30 -22.78 14.26
C PHE A 255 17.58 -22.94 13.44
N TRP A 256 18.63 -22.20 13.79
CA TRP A 256 19.95 -22.37 13.21
C TRP A 256 20.51 -23.78 13.41
N ALA A 257 20.45 -24.29 14.66
CA ALA A 257 20.91 -25.63 14.96
C ALA A 257 20.10 -26.70 14.20
N ASN A 258 18.79 -26.53 14.07
CA ASN A 258 17.93 -27.44 13.29
C ASN A 258 18.33 -27.41 11.82
N LEU A 259 18.54 -26.23 11.24
CA LEU A 259 18.99 -26.07 9.85
C LEU A 259 20.34 -26.75 9.62
N CYS A 260 21.33 -26.50 10.47
CA CYS A 260 22.65 -27.10 10.37
C CYS A 260 22.57 -28.64 10.39
N ARG A 261 21.81 -29.20 11.32
CA ARG A 261 21.64 -30.66 11.41
C ARG A 261 20.91 -31.23 10.22
N ALA A 262 19.83 -30.58 9.76
CA ALA A 262 19.08 -31.01 8.57
C ALA A 262 19.92 -31.03 7.30
N LEU A 263 20.92 -30.16 7.23
CA LEU A 263 21.85 -30.05 6.10
C LEU A 263 23.15 -30.87 6.30
N GLY A 264 23.35 -31.52 7.45
CA GLY A 264 24.60 -32.22 7.79
C GLY A 264 25.80 -31.26 7.95
N LEU A 265 25.55 -30.09 8.51
CA LEU A 265 26.50 -29.02 8.75
C LEU A 265 26.70 -28.76 10.25
N ASP A 266 26.61 -29.81 11.07
CA ASP A 266 26.64 -29.77 12.54
C ASP A 266 27.79 -28.95 13.11
N ARG A 267 28.92 -28.91 12.41
CA ARG A 267 30.11 -28.16 12.83
C ARG A 267 29.89 -26.65 12.97
N TYR A 268 28.83 -26.10 12.37
CA TYR A 268 28.52 -24.66 12.42
C TYR A 268 27.41 -24.29 13.42
N VAL A 269 26.89 -25.26 14.20
CA VAL A 269 25.80 -25.01 15.15
C VAL A 269 26.17 -23.89 16.12
N ASP A 270 27.39 -23.91 16.65
CA ASP A 270 27.87 -22.92 17.62
C ASP A 270 28.57 -21.69 16.98
N ALA A 271 28.60 -21.61 15.64
CA ALA A 271 29.29 -20.55 14.88
C ALA A 271 28.33 -19.58 14.17
N GLN A 272 27.07 -19.52 14.57
CA GLN A 272 26.02 -18.73 13.91
C GLN A 272 26.39 -17.25 13.69
N THR A 273 27.04 -16.63 14.69
CA THR A 273 27.40 -15.22 14.69
C THR A 273 28.92 -14.99 14.73
N ASP A 274 29.70 -16.01 14.43
CA ASP A 274 31.16 -15.89 14.31
C ASP A 274 31.50 -15.16 13.01
N ASP A 275 31.96 -13.92 13.12
CA ASP A 275 32.26 -13.06 11.98
C ASP A 275 33.40 -13.64 11.09
N GLU A 276 34.33 -14.43 11.64
CA GLU A 276 35.45 -15.00 10.87
C GLU A 276 35.03 -16.18 10.00
N LEU A 277 33.96 -16.86 10.36
CA LEU A 277 33.47 -18.05 9.66
C LEU A 277 32.34 -17.77 8.63
N GLN A 278 31.85 -16.53 8.52
CA GLN A 278 30.66 -16.26 7.73
C GLN A 278 30.78 -16.61 6.25
N ASP A 279 31.92 -16.33 5.63
CA ASP A 279 32.15 -16.66 4.21
C ASP A 279 32.19 -18.17 4.01
N GLU A 280 32.82 -18.93 4.91
CA GLU A 280 32.85 -20.39 4.87
C GLU A 280 31.45 -20.98 5.06
N ILE A 281 30.70 -20.47 6.02
CA ILE A 281 29.32 -20.92 6.29
C ILE A 281 28.41 -20.62 5.09
N ARG A 282 28.48 -19.43 4.50
CA ARG A 282 27.75 -19.09 3.28
C ARG A 282 28.05 -20.03 2.13
N ALA A 283 29.34 -20.32 1.92
CA ALA A 283 29.74 -21.25 0.87
C ALA A 283 29.25 -22.68 1.13
N ALA A 284 29.27 -23.13 2.40
CA ALA A 284 28.77 -24.44 2.78
C ALA A 284 27.24 -24.55 2.60
N LEU A 285 26.48 -23.53 2.99
CA LEU A 285 25.03 -23.49 2.76
C LEU A 285 24.72 -23.48 1.25
N ALA A 286 25.39 -22.62 0.47
CA ALA A 286 25.20 -22.55 -0.97
C ALA A 286 25.48 -23.90 -1.64
N ALA A 287 26.57 -24.59 -1.28
CA ALA A 287 26.89 -25.91 -1.80
C ALA A 287 25.84 -26.97 -1.46
N ARG A 288 25.23 -26.86 -0.27
CA ARG A 288 24.15 -27.78 0.14
C ARG A 288 22.86 -27.51 -0.64
N PHE A 289 22.43 -26.25 -0.73
CA PHE A 289 21.21 -25.91 -1.45
C PHE A 289 21.30 -26.17 -2.95
N ALA A 290 22.48 -26.06 -3.55
CA ALA A 290 22.72 -26.41 -4.94
C ALA A 290 22.63 -27.93 -5.25
N ALA A 291 22.42 -28.78 -4.24
CA ALA A 291 22.35 -30.24 -4.42
C ALA A 291 20.93 -30.77 -4.73
N ALA A 292 19.89 -29.99 -4.59
CA ALA A 292 18.52 -30.37 -4.92
C ALA A 292 17.70 -29.13 -5.36
N ASP A 293 16.50 -29.36 -5.88
CA ASP A 293 15.60 -28.31 -6.35
C ASP A 293 14.95 -27.57 -5.21
N ARG A 294 14.54 -26.31 -5.47
CA ARG A 294 13.91 -25.41 -4.50
C ARG A 294 12.75 -26.06 -3.75
N ASP A 295 11.84 -26.67 -4.49
CA ASP A 295 10.62 -27.23 -3.92
C ASP A 295 10.89 -28.46 -3.06
N GLU A 296 11.88 -29.28 -3.42
CA GLU A 296 12.34 -30.40 -2.59
C GLU A 296 12.87 -29.90 -1.24
N TRP A 297 13.70 -28.87 -1.26
CA TRP A 297 14.19 -28.25 -0.02
C TRP A 297 13.09 -27.62 0.80
N ALA A 298 12.18 -26.87 0.18
CA ALA A 298 11.07 -26.20 0.87
C ALA A 298 10.16 -27.19 1.57
N GLN A 299 9.81 -28.31 0.92
CA GLN A 299 9.01 -29.39 1.51
C GLN A 299 9.71 -30.06 2.68
N ARG A 300 11.01 -30.23 2.61
CA ARG A 300 11.81 -30.86 3.65
C ARG A 300 12.07 -29.96 4.85
N LEU A 301 12.43 -28.70 4.61
CA LEU A 301 12.91 -27.79 5.63
C LEU A 301 11.81 -26.88 6.23
N GLY A 302 10.75 -26.60 5.47
CA GLY A 302 9.64 -25.77 5.94
C GLY A 302 9.03 -26.25 7.26
N PRO A 303 8.62 -27.53 7.37
CA PRO A 303 8.03 -28.06 8.60
C PRO A 303 9.06 -28.44 9.70
N ALA A 304 10.36 -28.25 9.45
CA ALA A 304 11.43 -28.71 10.34
C ALA A 304 11.95 -27.64 11.32
N ASP A 305 11.20 -26.57 11.55
CA ASP A 305 11.59 -25.44 12.39
C ASP A 305 12.98 -24.86 12.01
N CYS A 306 13.22 -24.71 10.71
CA CYS A 306 14.48 -24.20 10.15
C CYS A 306 14.38 -22.75 9.62
N CYS A 307 13.19 -22.14 9.64
CA CYS A 307 12.90 -20.83 9.05
C CYS A 307 13.37 -20.73 7.59
N VAL A 308 13.04 -21.72 6.77
CA VAL A 308 13.34 -21.79 5.34
C VAL A 308 12.04 -21.75 4.54
N ALA A 309 12.01 -20.96 3.48
CA ALA A 309 10.88 -20.87 2.56
C ALA A 309 11.33 -20.70 1.11
N ALA A 310 10.52 -21.20 0.17
CA ALA A 310 10.71 -20.94 -1.25
C ALA A 310 10.56 -19.44 -1.57
N VAL A 311 11.41 -18.93 -2.45
CA VAL A 311 11.19 -17.61 -3.07
C VAL A 311 10.23 -17.83 -4.25
N ASN A 312 8.95 -17.59 -4.01
CA ASN A 312 7.90 -17.86 -4.98
C ASN A 312 7.84 -16.78 -6.07
N HIS A 313 7.56 -17.21 -7.30
CA HIS A 313 7.04 -16.31 -8.33
C HIS A 313 5.63 -15.81 -7.94
N VAL A 314 5.20 -14.68 -8.52
CA VAL A 314 3.85 -14.15 -8.25
C VAL A 314 2.76 -15.16 -8.64
N SER A 315 2.96 -15.90 -9.75
CA SER A 315 2.05 -16.95 -10.19
C SER A 315 1.91 -18.10 -9.21
N GLU A 316 2.98 -18.43 -8.49
CA GLU A 316 2.99 -19.45 -7.43
C GLU A 316 2.36 -18.91 -6.16
N ALA A 317 2.74 -17.70 -5.74
CA ALA A 317 2.22 -17.07 -4.54
C ALA A 317 0.68 -16.95 -4.55
N VAL A 318 0.07 -16.59 -5.69
CA VAL A 318 -1.41 -16.48 -5.78
C VAL A 318 -2.11 -17.84 -5.85
N ARG A 319 -1.36 -18.95 -5.92
CA ARG A 319 -1.85 -20.33 -5.91
C ARG A 319 -1.40 -21.13 -4.69
N ASP A 320 -0.64 -20.50 -3.81
CA ASP A 320 -0.15 -21.12 -2.59
C ASP A 320 -1.32 -21.48 -1.66
N ASP A 321 -1.31 -22.71 -1.15
CA ASP A 321 -2.38 -23.28 -0.34
C ASP A 321 -2.67 -22.45 0.94
N GLN A 322 -1.63 -21.83 1.52
CA GLN A 322 -1.78 -20.95 2.68
C GLN A 322 -2.61 -19.72 2.35
N TYR A 323 -2.35 -19.06 1.21
CA TYR A 323 -3.11 -17.90 0.79
C TYR A 323 -4.51 -18.26 0.32
N LEU A 324 -4.67 -19.38 -0.40
CA LEU A 324 -5.98 -19.85 -0.85
C LEU A 324 -6.87 -20.25 0.35
N ALA A 325 -6.32 -21.02 1.30
CA ALA A 325 -7.04 -21.39 2.52
C ALA A 325 -7.46 -20.20 3.39
N ARG A 326 -6.73 -19.06 3.29
CA ARG A 326 -7.05 -17.81 4.00
C ARG A 326 -7.95 -16.88 3.19
N GLY A 327 -8.38 -17.26 1.99
CA GLY A 327 -9.22 -16.45 1.13
C GLY A 327 -8.52 -15.20 0.59
N ALA A 328 -7.20 -15.22 0.45
CA ALA A 328 -6.42 -14.08 -0.01
C ALA A 328 -6.63 -13.77 -1.50
N VAL A 329 -7.09 -14.74 -2.29
CA VAL A 329 -7.45 -14.55 -3.70
C VAL A 329 -8.96 -14.71 -3.82
N VAL A 330 -9.62 -13.73 -4.42
CA VAL A 330 -11.08 -13.68 -4.59
C VAL A 330 -11.44 -13.51 -6.06
N LYS A 331 -12.65 -13.93 -6.41
CA LYS A 331 -13.23 -13.70 -7.74
C LYS A 331 -14.11 -12.46 -7.70
N ALA A 332 -13.99 -11.62 -8.72
CA ALA A 332 -14.80 -10.42 -8.90
C ALA A 332 -15.41 -10.41 -10.30
N ALA A 333 -16.67 -10.00 -10.39
CA ALA A 333 -17.36 -9.86 -11.67
C ALA A 333 -17.10 -8.46 -12.25
N HIS A 334 -16.52 -8.39 -13.45
CA HIS A 334 -16.38 -7.16 -14.22
C HIS A 334 -17.41 -7.14 -15.36
N PRO A 335 -18.09 -6.00 -15.62
CA PRO A 335 -19.18 -5.94 -16.62
C PRO A 335 -18.77 -6.36 -18.02
N THR A 336 -17.55 -6.03 -18.45
CA THR A 336 -17.04 -6.31 -19.80
C THR A 336 -16.04 -7.45 -19.86
N ASP A 337 -15.21 -7.60 -18.82
CA ASP A 337 -14.08 -8.55 -18.83
C ASP A 337 -14.45 -9.90 -18.17
N GLY A 338 -15.71 -10.03 -17.73
CA GLY A 338 -16.20 -11.26 -17.09
C GLY A 338 -15.66 -11.43 -15.66
N THR A 339 -15.30 -12.64 -15.28
CA THR A 339 -14.77 -12.91 -13.94
C THR A 339 -13.25 -12.72 -13.94
N VAL A 340 -12.76 -11.88 -13.07
CA VAL A 340 -11.32 -11.67 -12.81
C VAL A 340 -10.97 -12.11 -11.40
N GLU A 341 -9.77 -12.66 -11.22
CA GLU A 341 -9.22 -12.94 -9.89
C GLU A 341 -8.38 -11.76 -9.42
N GLN A 342 -8.42 -11.48 -8.12
CA GLN A 342 -7.66 -10.40 -7.51
C GLN A 342 -7.35 -10.71 -6.05
N VAL A 343 -6.39 -9.96 -5.49
CA VAL A 343 -6.15 -10.01 -4.05
C VAL A 343 -7.36 -9.43 -3.32
N GLY A 344 -7.90 -10.20 -2.37
CA GLY A 344 -9.04 -9.83 -1.54
C GLY A 344 -8.68 -8.84 -0.42
N ALA A 345 -9.61 -8.66 0.49
CA ALA A 345 -9.39 -7.90 1.72
C ALA A 345 -8.59 -8.76 2.71
N VAL A 346 -7.26 -8.78 2.55
CA VAL A 346 -6.34 -9.64 3.33
C VAL A 346 -5.99 -9.10 4.71
N TRP A 347 -6.44 -7.90 5.03
CA TRP A 347 -6.13 -7.21 6.29
C TRP A 347 -6.95 -7.78 7.45
N ALA A 348 -6.33 -7.93 8.60
CA ALA A 348 -7.03 -8.41 9.79
C ALA A 348 -8.17 -7.45 10.19
N GLY A 349 -9.38 -7.99 10.38
CA GLY A 349 -10.57 -7.19 10.69
C GLY A 349 -11.25 -6.54 9.49
N ALA A 350 -10.70 -6.68 8.29
CA ALA A 350 -11.37 -6.24 7.06
C ALA A 350 -12.66 -7.05 6.80
N VAL A 351 -13.61 -6.45 6.09
CA VAL A 351 -14.86 -7.11 5.69
C VAL A 351 -14.52 -8.19 4.68
N ALA A 352 -15.11 -9.37 4.82
CA ALA A 352 -14.96 -10.42 3.84
C ALA A 352 -15.48 -9.92 2.48
N ALA A 353 -14.65 -10.00 1.45
CA ALA A 353 -15.16 -9.79 0.11
C ALA A 353 -16.22 -10.86 -0.16
N GLU A 354 -17.45 -10.44 -0.47
CA GLU A 354 -18.49 -11.35 -0.94
C GLU A 354 -17.96 -12.20 -2.10
N PRO A 355 -18.33 -13.49 -2.20
CA PRO A 355 -17.84 -14.38 -3.25
C PRO A 355 -18.08 -13.84 -4.69
N ALA A 356 -18.91 -12.84 -4.84
CA ALA A 356 -19.29 -12.22 -6.10
C ALA A 356 -19.23 -10.69 -6.05
N CYS A 357 -18.12 -10.11 -5.53
CA CYS A 357 -17.97 -8.66 -5.58
C CYS A 357 -17.97 -8.17 -7.03
N ARG A 358 -18.72 -7.10 -7.29
CA ARG A 358 -18.75 -6.44 -8.59
C ARG A 358 -17.64 -5.39 -8.65
N LEU A 359 -16.91 -5.39 -9.75
CA LEU A 359 -16.04 -4.27 -10.11
C LEU A 359 -16.85 -3.23 -10.87
N PRO A 360 -16.68 -1.92 -10.60
CA PRO A 360 -17.32 -0.90 -11.39
C PRO A 360 -16.71 -0.87 -12.80
N ASP A 361 -17.53 -0.69 -13.82
CA ASP A 361 -17.05 -0.24 -15.12
C ASP A 361 -16.50 1.19 -14.95
N LEU A 362 -15.33 1.47 -15.50
CA LEU A 362 -14.73 2.80 -15.40
C LEU A 362 -15.50 3.87 -16.21
N THR A 363 -16.45 3.46 -17.03
CA THR A 363 -17.41 4.33 -17.74
C THR A 363 -18.65 4.61 -16.90
N GLU A 364 -18.97 3.78 -15.91
CA GLU A 364 -20.11 3.99 -15.02
C GLU A 364 -19.82 5.12 -14.02
N THR A 365 -20.82 5.95 -13.77
CA THR A 365 -20.75 7.05 -12.80
C THR A 365 -22.01 7.09 -11.96
N ALA A 366 -21.86 7.36 -10.68
CA ALA A 366 -22.95 7.61 -9.75
C ALA A 366 -23.17 9.11 -9.51
N THR A 367 -22.63 9.98 -10.37
CA THR A 367 -22.63 11.43 -10.14
C THR A 367 -24.04 11.98 -9.90
N ALA A 368 -25.00 11.61 -10.77
CA ALA A 368 -26.37 12.10 -10.64
C ALA A 368 -27.07 11.60 -9.36
N GLU A 369 -26.88 10.32 -9.01
CA GLU A 369 -27.40 9.72 -7.77
C GLU A 369 -26.85 10.43 -6.54
N LEU A 370 -25.53 10.60 -6.47
CA LEU A 370 -24.87 11.26 -5.34
C LEU A 370 -25.28 12.73 -5.17
N LEU A 371 -25.48 13.44 -6.28
CA LEU A 371 -25.97 14.82 -6.24
C LEU A 371 -27.45 14.89 -5.84
N ALA A 372 -28.28 13.95 -6.27
CA ALA A 372 -29.66 13.85 -5.81
C ALA A 372 -29.74 13.60 -4.29
N GLU A 373 -28.90 12.71 -3.76
CA GLU A 373 -28.75 12.52 -2.34
C GLU A 373 -28.26 13.79 -1.61
N ALA A 374 -27.46 14.64 -2.27
CA ALA A 374 -27.03 15.93 -1.75
C ALA A 374 -28.10 17.05 -1.92
N GLY A 375 -29.31 16.71 -2.37
CA GLY A 375 -30.45 17.62 -2.46
C GLY A 375 -30.60 18.36 -3.80
N TYR A 376 -29.92 17.89 -4.86
CA TYR A 376 -30.10 18.42 -6.21
C TYR A 376 -31.33 17.79 -6.85
N ASP A 377 -32.22 18.61 -7.39
CA ASP A 377 -33.33 18.12 -8.23
C ASP A 377 -32.85 17.72 -9.63
N GLU A 378 -33.69 16.98 -10.35
CA GLU A 378 -33.38 16.52 -11.71
C GLU A 378 -33.04 17.65 -12.68
N ALA A 379 -33.70 18.80 -12.55
CA ALA A 379 -33.48 19.96 -13.42
C ALA A 379 -32.08 20.55 -13.21
N ARG A 380 -31.63 20.66 -11.95
CA ARG A 380 -30.28 21.15 -11.60
C ARG A 380 -29.21 20.17 -12.08
N VAL A 381 -29.40 18.86 -11.87
CA VAL A 381 -28.47 17.82 -12.37
C VAL A 381 -28.37 17.87 -13.90
N ALA A 382 -29.51 17.93 -14.61
CA ALA A 382 -29.53 18.03 -16.06
C ALA A 382 -28.86 19.30 -16.59
N ALA A 383 -29.03 20.44 -15.91
CA ALA A 383 -28.36 21.70 -16.28
C ALA A 383 -26.83 21.58 -16.14
N LEU A 384 -26.33 20.99 -15.05
CA LEU A 384 -24.89 20.78 -14.87
C LEU A 384 -24.30 19.82 -15.90
N ALA A 385 -25.01 18.74 -16.22
CA ALA A 385 -24.59 17.79 -17.25
C ALA A 385 -24.56 18.45 -18.65
N SER A 386 -25.60 19.21 -18.99
CA SER A 386 -25.64 19.94 -20.27
C SER A 386 -24.56 20.99 -20.41
N ALA A 387 -24.13 21.58 -19.30
CA ALA A 387 -23.00 22.51 -19.24
C ALA A 387 -21.63 21.82 -19.23
N GLY A 388 -21.56 20.48 -19.21
CA GLY A 388 -20.31 19.70 -19.14
C GLY A 388 -19.59 19.85 -17.81
N VAL A 389 -20.29 20.24 -16.75
CA VAL A 389 -19.76 20.38 -15.38
C VAL A 389 -19.70 19.05 -14.67
N ILE A 390 -20.61 18.14 -15.00
CA ILE A 390 -20.67 16.77 -14.48
C ILE A 390 -20.85 15.76 -15.62
N ALA A 391 -20.54 14.48 -15.34
CA ALA A 391 -20.80 13.38 -16.27
C ALA A 391 -21.18 12.10 -15.49
#